data_3a245c13e7cc7e269afdc857985dd762
#
_entry.id   3a245c13e7cc7e269afdc857985dd762
#
_cell.length_a   1.000
_cell.length_b   1.000
_cell.length_c   1.000
_cell.angle_alpha   90.00
_cell.angle_beta   90.00
_cell.angle_gamma   90.00
#
_symmetry.space_group_name_H-M   'P 1'
#
loop_
_entity.id
_entity.type
_entity.pdbx_description
1 polymer ?
#
loop_
_entity_poly.entity_id
_entity_poly.type
_entity_poly.pdbx_seq_one_letter_code
_entity_poly.pdbx_strand_id
1 'polypeptide(L)'
;MSNSYKDVMARRNEIMRSALGLDYDEFNLSPIAFDYEAMMAATGYSLDEVAEIQRATKVGRTPLHELHRLTEAVRAIAGPGKGARILVKDEAANASGSFKARRASLSAHEARKKGFKGMVTATSGNYGAAVASQAAQQGLKCIVIQEVYDSEHVGQPEIVEKSRACEAYGAEVVKLTVGPELFYVLLRTLEETGYFNASLYTPYGIAGVETLGAEIGREVQERYGRQPDVVAVTHAGGGNLTGTARGLRKVGCDQTQVVAVSVDLTGLHMASDKDFNNKSFTTGHTGFGVPFATWPDRVDVPRNAARALRYMNGYHLVTQGEVFYMTELLTKLEGLERGPAGNTSLTAAVALAMQMDRDQIIVVQETEYTGAGKHHNSQLSFAKSRGIEVRRGDPADNVPGKAIVIPERLDQVAGKPLDLERLRGSYIRHAAKVLPPERWSSEDVEFLAADANTTEEHVRSLVPGVAGGE
;
A
#
# COMPACT_ATOMS: atom_id res chain seq x y z
N MET A 1 30.98 -17.25 -5.46
CA MET A 1 29.61 -17.81 -5.60
C MET A 1 29.11 -17.44 -6.99
N SER A 2 28.26 -18.28 -7.58
CA SER A 2 27.64 -17.95 -8.88
C SER A 2 26.68 -16.77 -8.75
N ASN A 3 26.61 -15.91 -9.78
CA ASN A 3 25.78 -14.73 -9.85
C ASN A 3 24.56 -14.94 -10.77
N SER A 4 24.23 -16.20 -11.07
CA SER A 4 23.00 -16.48 -11.83
C SER A 4 21.75 -16.11 -11.03
N TYR A 5 20.66 -15.77 -11.72
CA TYR A 5 19.38 -15.48 -11.07
C TYR A 5 18.95 -16.60 -10.08
N LYS A 6 19.06 -17.87 -10.53
CA LYS A 6 18.71 -19.02 -9.71
C LYS A 6 19.52 -19.10 -8.41
N ASP A 7 20.81 -18.87 -8.51
CA ASP A 7 21.71 -19.00 -7.34
C ASP A 7 21.53 -17.84 -6.36
N VAL A 8 21.27 -16.63 -6.84
CA VAL A 8 20.95 -15.48 -5.99
C VAL A 8 19.63 -15.70 -5.26
N MET A 9 18.59 -16.17 -5.97
CA MET A 9 17.29 -16.48 -5.36
C MET A 9 17.38 -17.64 -4.36
N ALA A 10 18.24 -18.62 -4.58
CA ALA A 10 18.40 -19.74 -3.65
C ALA A 10 18.98 -19.32 -2.30
N ARG A 11 19.82 -18.27 -2.25
CA ARG A 11 20.40 -17.75 -1.01
C ARG A 11 19.73 -16.48 -0.47
N ARG A 12 18.52 -16.15 -0.93
CA ARG A 12 17.79 -14.94 -0.52
C ARG A 12 17.60 -14.82 1.00
N ASN A 13 17.36 -15.94 1.70
CA ASN A 13 17.19 -15.93 3.16
C ASN A 13 18.48 -15.50 3.87
N GLU A 14 19.64 -15.97 3.40
CA GLU A 14 20.95 -15.57 3.92
C GLU A 14 21.23 -14.08 3.66
N ILE A 15 20.94 -13.59 2.43
CA ILE A 15 21.06 -12.17 2.09
C ILE A 15 20.15 -11.32 3.00
N MET A 16 18.90 -11.74 3.19
CA MET A 16 17.96 -11.02 4.06
C MET A 16 18.37 -11.02 5.52
N ARG A 17 18.83 -12.15 6.04
CA ARG A 17 19.39 -12.25 7.41
C ARG A 17 20.52 -11.25 7.59
N SER A 18 21.46 -11.22 6.67
CA SER A 18 22.62 -10.30 6.73
C SER A 18 22.19 -8.83 6.59
N ALA A 19 21.22 -8.53 5.72
CA ALA A 19 20.80 -7.17 5.40
C ALA A 19 19.75 -6.57 6.37
N LEU A 20 19.10 -7.39 7.19
CA LEU A 20 18.11 -6.96 8.19
C LEU A 20 18.55 -7.25 9.64
N GLY A 21 19.40 -8.25 9.82
CA GLY A 21 19.68 -8.82 11.13
C GLY A 21 18.43 -9.49 11.72
N LEU A 22 17.64 -10.15 10.87
CA LEU A 22 16.45 -10.92 11.22
C LEU A 22 16.46 -12.24 10.45
N ASP A 23 16.35 -13.34 11.18
CA ASP A 23 16.26 -14.67 10.59
C ASP A 23 14.80 -15.09 10.43
N TYR A 24 14.30 -15.12 9.21
CA TYR A 24 12.93 -15.51 8.93
C TYR A 24 12.67 -17.00 9.24
N ASP A 25 13.70 -17.84 9.23
CA ASP A 25 13.54 -19.28 9.45
C ASP A 25 13.16 -19.60 10.91
N GLU A 26 13.48 -18.69 11.86
CA GLU A 26 13.10 -18.82 13.27
C GLU A 26 11.57 -18.77 13.48
N PHE A 27 10.83 -18.19 12.54
CA PHE A 27 9.37 -18.02 12.61
C PHE A 27 8.60 -19.02 11.77
N ASN A 28 9.30 -19.92 11.04
CA ASN A 28 8.62 -20.90 10.17
C ASN A 28 7.96 -21.99 11.01
N LEU A 29 6.65 -22.18 10.81
CA LEU A 29 5.88 -23.31 11.34
C LEU A 29 5.77 -24.41 10.28
N SER A 30 5.55 -24.03 9.03
CA SER A 30 5.46 -24.95 7.89
C SER A 30 5.78 -24.21 6.57
N PRO A 31 5.74 -24.88 5.41
CA PRO A 31 5.86 -24.21 4.11
C PRO A 31 4.83 -23.11 3.86
N ILE A 32 3.64 -23.19 4.48
CA ILE A 32 2.51 -22.27 4.28
C ILE A 32 2.19 -21.41 5.52
N ALA A 33 2.73 -21.75 6.68
CA ALA A 33 2.47 -21.05 7.95
C ALA A 33 3.75 -20.61 8.64
N PHE A 34 3.67 -19.48 9.38
CA PHE A 34 4.75 -18.98 10.22
C PHE A 34 4.17 -18.12 11.36
N ASP A 35 4.93 -17.97 12.43
CA ASP A 35 4.52 -17.12 13.54
C ASP A 35 4.66 -15.64 13.17
N TYR A 36 3.59 -15.11 12.55
CA TYR A 36 3.54 -13.74 12.06
C TYR A 36 3.67 -12.71 13.19
N GLU A 37 3.02 -12.94 14.34
CA GLU A 37 3.05 -11.98 15.44
C GLU A 37 4.42 -11.98 16.14
N ALA A 38 5.08 -13.13 16.31
CA ALA A 38 6.45 -13.20 16.80
C ALA A 38 7.42 -12.48 15.86
N MET A 39 7.27 -12.67 14.54
CA MET A 39 8.08 -11.94 13.55
C MET A 39 7.89 -10.42 13.66
N MET A 40 6.65 -9.95 13.84
CA MET A 40 6.39 -8.52 14.04
C MET A 40 6.95 -8.00 15.37
N ALA A 41 6.83 -8.79 16.43
CA ALA A 41 7.38 -8.46 17.74
C ALA A 41 8.91 -8.42 17.75
N ALA A 42 9.58 -9.21 16.91
CA ALA A 42 11.04 -9.22 16.77
C ALA A 42 11.63 -7.89 16.29
N THR A 43 10.82 -6.94 15.82
CA THR A 43 11.26 -5.55 15.59
C THR A 43 11.76 -4.90 16.89
N GLY A 44 11.23 -5.30 18.04
CA GLY A 44 11.64 -4.84 19.37
C GLY A 44 11.24 -3.41 19.73
N TYR A 45 10.28 -2.80 18.97
CA TYR A 45 9.82 -1.43 19.21
C TYR A 45 8.36 -1.39 19.64
N SER A 46 8.08 -0.61 20.68
CA SER A 46 6.73 -0.21 21.04
C SER A 46 6.20 0.88 20.08
N LEU A 47 4.88 1.06 20.06
CA LEU A 47 4.24 2.10 19.25
C LEU A 47 4.74 3.51 19.58
N ASP A 48 4.96 3.79 20.86
CA ASP A 48 5.40 5.11 21.33
C ASP A 48 6.87 5.36 20.98
N GLU A 49 7.74 4.35 21.07
CA GLU A 49 9.14 4.44 20.61
C GLU A 49 9.19 4.73 19.10
N VAL A 50 8.38 4.06 18.29
CA VAL A 50 8.29 4.36 16.85
C VAL A 50 7.84 5.79 16.60
N ALA A 51 6.84 6.28 17.35
CA ALA A 51 6.37 7.65 17.21
C ALA A 51 7.46 8.69 17.58
N GLU A 52 8.28 8.41 18.60
CA GLU A 52 9.43 9.26 18.96
C GLU A 52 10.52 9.27 17.87
N ILE A 53 10.87 8.10 17.33
CA ILE A 53 11.82 7.98 16.23
C ILE A 53 11.34 8.78 15.01
N GLN A 54 10.07 8.69 14.69
CA GLN A 54 9.44 9.40 13.58
C GLN A 54 9.46 10.92 13.80
N ARG A 55 9.10 11.36 14.98
CA ARG A 55 9.12 12.79 15.34
C ARG A 55 10.50 13.42 15.17
N ALA A 56 11.57 12.70 15.53
CA ALA A 56 12.94 13.18 15.37
C ALA A 56 13.33 13.47 13.91
N THR A 57 12.63 12.86 12.95
CA THR A 57 12.85 13.05 11.50
C THR A 57 11.66 13.72 10.80
N LYS A 58 10.83 14.46 11.55
CA LYS A 58 9.66 15.22 11.03
C LYS A 58 8.64 14.34 10.32
N VAL A 59 8.41 13.15 10.87
CA VAL A 59 7.44 12.18 10.39
C VAL A 59 6.37 11.95 11.45
N GLY A 60 5.12 11.75 11.02
CA GLY A 60 3.99 11.56 11.91
C GLY A 60 3.39 12.87 12.42
N ARG A 61 2.37 12.77 13.29
CA ARG A 61 1.56 13.89 13.77
C ARG A 61 1.01 14.74 12.62
N THR A 62 0.61 14.07 11.56
CA THR A 62 0.05 14.72 10.37
C THR A 62 -1.35 15.24 10.68
N PRO A 63 -1.81 16.31 10.01
CA PRO A 63 -3.13 16.86 10.26
C PRO A 63 -4.27 15.86 9.97
N LEU A 64 -5.34 15.94 10.78
CA LEU A 64 -6.63 15.33 10.50
C LEU A 64 -7.62 16.44 10.15
N HIS A 65 -8.01 16.53 8.89
CA HIS A 65 -8.95 17.53 8.37
C HIS A 65 -10.36 16.96 8.30
N GLU A 66 -11.37 17.70 8.72
CA GLU A 66 -12.77 17.42 8.40
C GLU A 66 -13.12 18.12 7.07
N LEU A 67 -13.60 17.34 6.10
CA LEU A 67 -13.97 17.86 4.77
C LEU A 67 -15.42 18.34 4.80
N HIS A 68 -15.65 19.56 5.31
CA HIS A 68 -17.00 20.08 5.53
C HIS A 68 -17.80 20.25 4.25
N ARG A 69 -17.21 20.89 3.22
CA ARG A 69 -17.92 21.18 1.97
C ARG A 69 -18.14 19.91 1.13
N LEU A 70 -17.20 18.99 1.14
CA LEU A 70 -17.36 17.70 0.47
C LEU A 70 -18.43 16.87 1.18
N THR A 71 -18.43 16.82 2.50
CA THR A 71 -19.47 16.15 3.30
C THR A 71 -20.86 16.71 2.98
N GLU A 72 -21.04 18.04 2.91
CA GLU A 72 -22.32 18.63 2.54
C GLU A 72 -22.70 18.35 1.08
N ALA A 73 -21.75 18.35 0.15
CA ALA A 73 -22.00 17.96 -1.24
C ALA A 73 -22.48 16.50 -1.35
N VAL A 74 -21.90 15.59 -0.58
CA VAL A 74 -22.33 14.18 -0.49
C VAL A 74 -23.74 14.10 0.09
N ARG A 75 -24.03 14.81 1.17
CA ARG A 75 -25.35 14.85 1.83
C ARG A 75 -26.46 15.39 0.91
N ALA A 76 -26.11 16.31 0.01
CA ALA A 76 -27.07 16.89 -0.92
C ALA A 76 -27.59 15.88 -1.97
N ILE A 77 -26.84 14.80 -2.22
CA ILE A 77 -27.20 13.78 -3.22
C ILE A 77 -27.49 12.41 -2.59
N ALA A 78 -27.13 12.21 -1.33
CA ALA A 78 -27.41 10.98 -0.57
C ALA A 78 -28.90 10.88 -0.21
N GLY A 79 -29.36 9.65 0.07
CA GLY A 79 -30.71 9.41 0.58
C GLY A 79 -30.95 10.02 1.97
N PRO A 80 -32.22 10.11 2.41
CA PRO A 80 -32.57 10.63 3.73
C PRO A 80 -31.81 9.90 4.87
N GLY A 81 -31.22 10.66 5.78
CA GLY A 81 -30.44 10.13 6.91
C GLY A 81 -29.05 9.61 6.55
N LYS A 82 -28.66 9.69 5.29
CA LYS A 82 -27.34 9.26 4.80
C LYS A 82 -26.37 10.43 4.61
N GLY A 83 -25.13 10.12 4.26
CA GLY A 83 -24.06 11.09 4.09
C GLY A 83 -23.14 11.18 5.30
N ALA A 84 -22.34 10.14 5.53
CA ALA A 84 -21.37 10.10 6.62
C ALA A 84 -20.39 11.28 6.57
N ARG A 85 -19.84 11.61 7.74
CA ARG A 85 -18.78 12.62 7.89
C ARG A 85 -17.48 12.10 7.29
N ILE A 86 -16.86 12.89 6.42
CA ILE A 86 -15.62 12.54 5.75
C ILE A 86 -14.45 13.32 6.37
N LEU A 87 -13.45 12.59 6.83
CA LEU A 87 -12.20 13.14 7.35
C LEU A 87 -11.02 12.68 6.49
N VAL A 88 -9.98 13.49 6.42
CA VAL A 88 -8.72 13.17 5.75
C VAL A 88 -7.57 13.22 6.74
N LYS A 89 -6.84 12.14 6.89
CA LYS A 89 -5.52 12.10 7.53
C LYS A 89 -4.46 12.43 6.48
N ASP A 90 -3.88 13.61 6.59
CA ASP A 90 -3.03 14.23 5.57
C ASP A 90 -1.57 13.78 5.65
N GLU A 91 -1.27 12.63 5.10
CA GLU A 91 0.08 12.05 5.09
C GLU A 91 1.04 12.74 4.10
N ALA A 92 0.54 13.61 3.23
CA ALA A 92 1.37 14.47 2.40
C ALA A 92 2.18 15.49 3.22
N ALA A 93 1.78 15.75 4.46
CA ALA A 93 2.49 16.63 5.39
C ALA A 93 3.81 16.05 5.94
N ASN A 94 4.11 14.77 5.72
CA ASN A 94 5.39 14.17 6.08
C ASN A 94 6.55 14.77 5.28
N ALA A 95 7.76 14.71 5.82
CA ALA A 95 8.98 15.32 5.27
C ALA A 95 9.27 14.97 3.79
N SER A 96 8.94 13.74 3.34
CA SER A 96 9.08 13.32 1.94
C SER A 96 7.78 13.45 1.13
N GLY A 97 6.76 14.13 1.66
CA GLY A 97 5.48 14.31 0.99
C GLY A 97 4.61 13.07 0.89
N SER A 98 4.82 12.05 1.73
CA SER A 98 3.98 10.84 1.72
C SER A 98 4.04 10.02 3.01
N PHE A 99 2.99 9.19 3.25
CA PHE A 99 2.95 8.23 4.37
C PHE A 99 4.15 7.28 4.40
N LYS A 100 4.80 7.08 3.27
CA LYS A 100 5.94 6.16 3.14
C LYS A 100 7.13 6.60 3.98
N ALA A 101 7.19 7.88 4.39
CA ALA A 101 8.14 8.36 5.38
C ALA A 101 8.05 7.59 6.71
N ARG A 102 6.85 7.15 7.12
CA ARG A 102 6.66 6.37 8.34
C ARG A 102 7.40 5.04 8.32
N ARG A 103 7.39 4.36 7.16
CA ARG A 103 8.15 3.11 6.96
C ARG A 103 9.64 3.36 6.95
N ALA A 104 10.05 4.32 6.14
CA ALA A 104 11.45 4.63 5.91
C ALA A 104 12.16 5.12 7.18
N SER A 105 11.45 5.86 8.05
CA SER A 105 12.03 6.39 9.29
C SER A 105 12.48 5.30 10.25
N LEU A 106 11.66 4.26 10.48
CA LEU A 106 12.04 3.16 11.35
C LEU A 106 13.13 2.31 10.73
N SER A 107 13.05 2.04 9.41
CA SER A 107 14.11 1.32 8.68
C SER A 107 15.45 2.07 8.74
N ALA A 108 15.46 3.38 8.58
CA ALA A 108 16.69 4.20 8.67
C ALA A 108 17.25 4.24 10.10
N HIS A 109 16.38 4.36 11.10
CA HIS A 109 16.78 4.29 12.50
C HIS A 109 17.46 2.95 12.82
N GLU A 110 16.86 1.85 12.40
CA GLU A 110 17.38 0.51 12.65
C GLU A 110 18.70 0.28 11.89
N ALA A 111 18.79 0.73 10.65
CA ALA A 111 20.04 0.68 9.89
C ALA A 111 21.19 1.40 10.60
N ARG A 112 20.92 2.61 11.10
CA ARG A 112 21.91 3.39 11.86
C ARG A 112 22.28 2.73 13.19
N LYS A 113 21.27 2.26 13.95
CA LYS A 113 21.45 1.59 15.24
C LYS A 113 22.33 0.34 15.11
N LYS A 114 22.16 -0.43 14.04
CA LYS A 114 22.96 -1.63 13.73
C LYS A 114 24.32 -1.33 13.07
N GLY A 115 24.63 -0.06 12.80
CA GLY A 115 25.93 0.35 12.25
C GLY A 115 26.08 0.15 10.74
N PHE A 116 25.01 -0.05 10.01
CA PHE A 116 25.03 -0.09 8.54
C PHE A 116 25.50 1.24 7.96
N LYS A 117 26.22 1.20 6.87
CA LYS A 117 26.76 2.40 6.18
C LYS A 117 25.79 3.00 5.18
N GLY A 118 24.74 2.25 4.81
CA GLY A 118 23.77 2.68 3.82
C GLY A 118 22.54 1.79 3.82
N MET A 119 21.59 2.16 2.96
CA MET A 119 20.32 1.48 2.75
C MET A 119 20.11 1.21 1.27
N VAL A 120 19.47 0.08 0.96
CA VAL A 120 19.02 -0.24 -0.41
C VAL A 120 17.51 -0.47 -0.40
N THR A 121 16.82 0.04 -1.39
CA THR A 121 15.40 -0.23 -1.60
C THR A 121 15.07 -0.43 -3.07
N ALA A 122 14.05 -1.26 -3.34
CA ALA A 122 13.41 -1.37 -4.65
C ALA A 122 12.06 -0.65 -4.63
N THR A 123 11.76 0.11 -5.66
CA THR A 123 10.54 0.93 -5.72
C THR A 123 10.07 1.18 -7.15
N SER A 124 8.85 1.59 -7.27
CA SER A 124 8.28 2.18 -8.49
C SER A 124 7.97 3.68 -8.33
N GLY A 125 8.24 4.28 -7.16
CA GLY A 125 7.85 5.67 -6.96
C GLY A 125 8.16 6.25 -5.57
N ASN A 126 7.17 6.78 -4.88
CA ASN A 126 7.27 7.56 -3.63
C ASN A 126 8.07 6.89 -2.49
N TYR A 127 8.17 5.56 -2.48
CA TYR A 127 8.92 4.90 -1.42
C TYR A 127 10.42 5.15 -1.53
N GLY A 128 10.97 5.16 -2.74
CA GLY A 128 12.38 5.50 -2.96
C GLY A 128 12.71 6.89 -2.42
N ALA A 129 11.87 7.89 -2.72
CA ALA A 129 12.04 9.25 -2.21
C ALA A 129 11.97 9.32 -0.67
N ALA A 130 11.07 8.52 -0.05
CA ALA A 130 10.99 8.46 1.40
C ALA A 130 12.23 7.83 2.04
N VAL A 131 12.75 6.73 1.47
CA VAL A 131 13.99 6.09 1.95
C VAL A 131 15.18 7.02 1.76
N ALA A 132 15.32 7.66 0.59
CA ALA A 132 16.39 8.61 0.32
C ALA A 132 16.36 9.81 1.29
N SER A 133 15.16 10.37 1.55
CA SER A 133 14.96 11.45 2.52
C SER A 133 15.39 11.04 3.93
N GLN A 134 14.99 9.85 4.39
CA GLN A 134 15.34 9.38 5.73
C GLN A 134 16.82 9.00 5.84
N ALA A 135 17.40 8.41 4.81
CA ALA A 135 18.84 8.15 4.74
C ALA A 135 19.64 9.45 4.85
N ALA A 136 19.26 10.49 4.11
CA ALA A 136 19.90 11.80 4.17
C ALA A 136 19.84 12.41 5.59
N GLN A 137 18.67 12.36 6.26
CA GLN A 137 18.50 12.87 7.62
C GLN A 137 19.32 12.07 8.65
N GLN A 138 19.58 10.79 8.41
CA GLN A 138 20.34 9.92 9.29
C GLN A 138 21.84 9.84 8.95
N GLY A 139 22.28 10.50 7.86
CA GLY A 139 23.68 10.46 7.40
C GLY A 139 24.09 9.11 6.79
N LEU A 140 23.15 8.36 6.23
CA LEU A 140 23.37 7.07 5.58
C LEU A 140 23.47 7.24 4.06
N LYS A 141 24.29 6.41 3.41
CA LYS A 141 24.24 6.26 1.95
C LYS A 141 22.91 5.62 1.53
N CYS A 142 22.47 5.88 0.31
CA CYS A 142 21.20 5.32 -0.18
C CYS A 142 21.35 4.90 -1.65
N ILE A 143 20.90 3.67 -1.95
CA ILE A 143 20.75 3.17 -3.32
C ILE A 143 19.28 2.86 -3.54
N VAL A 144 18.70 3.44 -4.57
CA VAL A 144 17.30 3.23 -4.97
C VAL A 144 17.26 2.51 -6.30
N ILE A 145 16.72 1.31 -6.33
CA ILE A 145 16.52 0.54 -7.56
C ILE A 145 15.07 0.78 -7.99
N GLN A 146 14.89 1.40 -9.15
CA GLN A 146 13.59 1.89 -9.58
C GLN A 146 13.22 1.43 -10.98
N GLU A 147 12.03 0.84 -11.13
CA GLU A 147 11.40 0.64 -12.43
C GLU A 147 10.87 1.99 -12.93
N VAL A 148 11.48 2.51 -13.99
CA VAL A 148 11.16 3.83 -14.56
C VAL A 148 10.55 3.69 -15.95
N TYR A 149 11.04 2.74 -16.74
CA TYR A 149 10.75 2.65 -18.16
C TYR A 149 9.86 1.45 -18.48
N ASP A 150 8.97 1.63 -19.46
CA ASP A 150 8.18 0.55 -20.06
C ASP A 150 9.00 -0.25 -21.12
N SER A 151 8.35 -1.16 -21.84
CA SER A 151 8.98 -1.96 -22.89
C SER A 151 9.45 -1.14 -24.10
N GLU A 152 8.94 0.08 -24.27
CA GLU A 152 9.36 1.04 -25.30
C GLU A 152 10.40 2.04 -24.78
N HIS A 153 10.94 1.83 -23.57
CA HIS A 153 11.88 2.70 -22.87
C HIS A 153 11.32 4.11 -22.58
N VAL A 154 10.01 4.21 -22.41
CA VAL A 154 9.34 5.46 -22.08
C VAL A 154 9.04 5.50 -20.59
N GLY A 155 9.40 6.62 -19.92
CA GLY A 155 9.07 6.89 -18.52
C GLY A 155 7.90 7.84 -18.40
N GLN A 156 6.97 7.55 -17.47
CA GLN A 156 5.93 8.50 -17.14
C GLN A 156 6.49 9.73 -16.44
N PRO A 157 5.92 10.94 -16.68
CA PRO A 157 6.39 12.18 -16.05
C PRO A 157 6.49 12.07 -14.52
N GLU A 158 5.51 11.49 -13.87
CA GLU A 158 5.48 11.34 -12.42
C GLU A 158 6.55 10.37 -11.90
N ILE A 159 6.75 9.23 -12.56
CA ILE A 159 7.76 8.25 -12.17
C ILE A 159 9.17 8.85 -12.33
N VAL A 160 9.40 9.57 -13.43
CA VAL A 160 10.67 10.29 -13.70
C VAL A 160 10.90 11.37 -12.65
N GLU A 161 9.87 12.12 -12.25
CA GLU A 161 9.97 13.13 -11.21
C GLU A 161 10.35 12.52 -9.85
N LYS A 162 9.76 11.38 -9.48
CA LYS A 162 10.12 10.66 -8.25
C LYS A 162 11.53 10.12 -8.27
N SER A 163 12.01 9.65 -9.40
CA SER A 163 13.42 9.30 -9.60
C SER A 163 14.31 10.50 -9.32
N ARG A 164 13.97 11.64 -9.89
CA ARG A 164 14.71 12.89 -9.67
C ARG A 164 14.69 13.35 -8.21
N ALA A 165 13.57 13.17 -7.51
CA ALA A 165 13.48 13.46 -6.08
C ALA A 165 14.45 12.58 -5.27
N CYS A 166 14.61 11.29 -5.59
CA CYS A 166 15.58 10.42 -4.94
C CYS A 166 17.01 10.95 -5.12
N GLU A 167 17.39 11.34 -6.35
CA GLU A 167 18.70 11.93 -6.66
C GLU A 167 18.91 13.25 -5.88
N ALA A 168 17.87 14.08 -5.77
CA ALA A 168 17.93 15.34 -5.04
C ALA A 168 18.18 15.15 -3.53
N TYR A 169 17.71 14.03 -2.94
CA TYR A 169 18.05 13.62 -1.56
C TYR A 169 19.45 12.98 -1.44
N GLY A 170 20.20 12.88 -2.53
CA GLY A 170 21.56 12.32 -2.53
C GLY A 170 21.64 10.81 -2.71
N ALA A 171 20.57 10.16 -3.12
CA ALA A 171 20.59 8.73 -3.42
C ALA A 171 21.18 8.46 -4.81
N GLU A 172 21.88 7.34 -4.91
CA GLU A 172 22.21 6.72 -6.19
C GLU A 172 20.96 5.99 -6.72
N VAL A 173 20.55 6.27 -7.95
CA VAL A 173 19.33 5.68 -8.54
C VAL A 173 19.68 4.76 -9.70
N VAL A 174 19.41 3.47 -9.53
CA VAL A 174 19.52 2.46 -10.58
C VAL A 174 18.18 2.37 -11.29
N LYS A 175 18.10 2.89 -12.52
CA LYS A 175 16.86 2.94 -13.32
C LYS A 175 16.75 1.71 -14.19
N LEU A 176 15.64 1.00 -14.05
CA LEU A 176 15.34 -0.24 -14.78
C LEU A 176 14.12 -0.06 -15.68
N THR A 177 14.04 -0.89 -16.71
CA THR A 177 12.79 -1.19 -17.40
C THR A 177 11.95 -2.12 -16.52
N VAL A 178 10.62 -1.99 -16.56
CA VAL A 178 9.70 -2.87 -15.83
C VAL A 178 9.93 -4.33 -16.24
N GLY A 179 10.26 -5.18 -15.26
CA GLY A 179 10.59 -6.59 -15.51
C GLY A 179 10.93 -7.37 -14.25
N PRO A 180 11.25 -8.65 -14.38
CA PRO A 180 11.56 -9.52 -13.26
C PRO A 180 12.92 -9.21 -12.60
N GLU A 181 13.74 -8.37 -13.20
CA GLU A 181 15.10 -8.07 -12.75
C GLU A 181 15.15 -7.24 -11.48
N LEU A 182 14.10 -6.49 -11.17
CA LEU A 182 14.05 -5.56 -10.03
C LEU A 182 14.57 -6.20 -8.73
N PHE A 183 14.04 -7.36 -8.40
CA PHE A 183 14.37 -8.03 -7.14
C PHE A 183 15.71 -8.77 -7.19
N TYR A 184 16.10 -9.25 -8.36
CA TYR A 184 17.44 -9.78 -8.56
C TYR A 184 18.51 -8.70 -8.32
N VAL A 185 18.32 -7.52 -8.90
CA VAL A 185 19.22 -6.38 -8.71
C VAL A 185 19.23 -5.93 -7.25
N LEU A 186 18.05 -5.91 -6.58
CA LEU A 186 17.96 -5.63 -5.15
C LEU A 186 18.84 -6.58 -4.32
N LEU A 187 18.65 -7.89 -4.48
CA LEU A 187 19.39 -8.89 -3.71
C LEU A 187 20.89 -8.82 -3.99
N ARG A 188 21.29 -8.63 -5.26
CA ARG A 188 22.69 -8.46 -5.63
C ARG A 188 23.30 -7.21 -5.00
N THR A 189 22.59 -6.09 -5.04
CA THR A 189 23.07 -4.84 -4.45
C THR A 189 23.22 -4.96 -2.93
N LEU A 190 22.30 -5.63 -2.25
CA LEU A 190 22.41 -5.91 -0.81
C LEU A 190 23.63 -6.77 -0.49
N GLU A 191 23.86 -7.84 -1.27
CA GLU A 191 24.98 -8.75 -1.09
C GLU A 191 26.34 -8.06 -1.32
N GLU A 192 26.43 -7.23 -2.35
CA GLU A 192 27.69 -6.55 -2.73
C GLU A 192 28.02 -5.37 -1.82
N THR A 193 27.03 -4.64 -1.35
CA THR A 193 27.25 -3.43 -0.55
C THR A 193 27.27 -3.70 0.95
N GLY A 194 26.62 -4.76 1.40
CA GLY A 194 26.36 -5.00 2.82
C GLY A 194 25.49 -3.92 3.46
N TYR A 195 24.65 -3.21 2.67
CA TYR A 195 23.77 -2.19 3.18
C TYR A 195 22.50 -2.80 3.76
N PHE A 196 21.78 -1.99 4.55
CA PHE A 196 20.52 -2.39 5.16
C PHE A 196 19.41 -2.51 4.10
N ASN A 197 18.61 -3.56 4.20
CA ASN A 197 17.45 -3.76 3.36
C ASN A 197 16.26 -2.90 3.84
N ALA A 198 16.03 -1.78 3.18
CA ALA A 198 14.89 -0.92 3.41
C ALA A 198 13.68 -1.29 2.51
N SER A 199 13.50 -2.57 2.19
CA SER A 199 12.35 -3.01 1.37
C SER A 199 11.01 -2.72 2.04
N LEU A 200 9.99 -2.52 1.20
CA LEU A 200 8.60 -2.25 1.59
C LEU A 200 7.98 -3.30 2.52
N TYR A 201 8.44 -4.54 2.46
CA TYR A 201 7.77 -5.70 3.03
C TYR A 201 8.44 -6.23 4.30
N THR A 202 9.39 -5.48 4.85
CA THR A 202 10.06 -5.83 6.10
C THR A 202 9.15 -5.54 7.31
N PRO A 203 9.32 -6.28 8.42
CA PRO A 203 8.59 -5.98 9.67
C PRO A 203 8.79 -4.55 10.16
N TYR A 204 9.99 -3.98 10.03
CA TYR A 204 10.28 -2.58 10.38
C TYR A 204 9.44 -1.60 9.55
N GLY A 205 9.28 -1.87 8.24
CA GLY A 205 8.44 -1.05 7.38
C GLY A 205 6.97 -1.07 7.80
N ILE A 206 6.45 -2.22 8.20
CA ILE A 206 5.06 -2.34 8.69
C ILE A 206 4.89 -1.69 10.05
N ALA A 207 5.78 -1.95 11.02
CA ALA A 207 5.74 -1.33 12.33
C ALA A 207 5.79 0.21 12.25
N GLY A 208 6.55 0.76 11.30
CA GLY A 208 6.56 2.21 11.04
C GLY A 208 5.21 2.79 10.63
N VAL A 209 4.34 2.02 9.96
CA VAL A 209 3.00 2.48 9.55
C VAL A 209 1.96 2.31 10.67
N GLU A 210 2.21 1.48 11.68
CA GLU A 210 1.27 1.30 12.79
C GLU A 210 0.94 2.62 13.51
N THR A 211 1.89 3.55 13.57
CA THR A 211 1.66 4.89 14.14
C THR A 211 0.59 5.69 13.40
N LEU A 212 0.41 5.48 12.09
CA LEU A 212 -0.63 6.13 11.30
C LEU A 212 -2.03 5.69 11.75
N GLY A 213 -2.23 4.38 11.86
CA GLY A 213 -3.50 3.85 12.38
C GLY A 213 -3.79 4.29 13.81
N ALA A 214 -2.77 4.29 14.66
CA ALA A 214 -2.89 4.73 16.05
C ALA A 214 -3.24 6.22 16.14
N GLU A 215 -2.62 7.09 15.34
CA GLU A 215 -2.97 8.51 15.29
C GLU A 215 -4.41 8.73 14.85
N ILE A 216 -4.86 8.04 13.78
CA ILE A 216 -6.26 8.10 13.33
C ILE A 216 -7.21 7.73 14.45
N GLY A 217 -6.99 6.59 15.11
CA GLY A 217 -7.86 6.11 16.19
C GLY A 217 -7.92 7.09 17.37
N ARG A 218 -6.75 7.54 17.86
CA ARG A 218 -6.65 8.47 18.99
C ARG A 218 -7.28 9.84 18.66
N GLU A 219 -6.99 10.43 17.51
CA GLU A 219 -7.50 11.74 17.12
C GLU A 219 -9.01 11.76 16.88
N VAL A 220 -9.57 10.70 16.29
CA VAL A 220 -11.03 10.57 16.13
C VAL A 220 -11.70 10.37 17.48
N GLN A 221 -11.13 9.52 18.35
CA GLN A 221 -11.63 9.33 19.71
C GLN A 221 -11.60 10.64 20.52
N GLU A 222 -10.53 11.40 20.43
CA GLU A 222 -10.39 12.70 21.11
C GLU A 222 -11.42 13.72 20.62
N ARG A 223 -11.64 13.83 19.31
CA ARG A 223 -12.53 14.85 18.72
C ARG A 223 -14.00 14.51 18.78
N TYR A 224 -14.35 13.21 18.68
CA TYR A 224 -15.74 12.77 18.49
C TYR A 224 -16.23 11.80 19.56
N GLY A 225 -15.37 11.41 20.53
CA GLY A 225 -15.73 10.49 21.62
C GLY A 225 -15.98 9.06 21.18
N ARG A 226 -15.60 8.69 19.95
CA ARG A 226 -15.80 7.35 19.37
C ARG A 226 -14.71 7.01 18.37
N GLN A 227 -14.55 5.72 18.08
CA GLN A 227 -13.66 5.27 17.02
C GLN A 227 -14.25 5.58 15.63
N PRO A 228 -13.44 5.67 14.56
CA PRO A 228 -13.97 5.78 13.20
C PRO A 228 -14.75 4.53 12.83
N ASP A 229 -15.83 4.68 12.05
CA ASP A 229 -16.61 3.53 11.55
C ASP A 229 -15.85 2.85 10.39
N VAL A 230 -15.26 3.65 9.52
CA VAL A 230 -14.50 3.16 8.36
C VAL A 230 -13.18 3.92 8.22
N VAL A 231 -12.11 3.22 7.88
CA VAL A 231 -10.86 3.81 7.37
C VAL A 231 -10.62 3.30 5.95
N ALA A 232 -10.67 4.21 4.97
CA ALA A 232 -10.41 3.90 3.57
C ALA A 232 -8.93 4.08 3.24
N VAL A 233 -8.32 3.04 2.69
CA VAL A 233 -6.87 2.95 2.48
C VAL A 233 -6.55 2.63 1.03
N THR A 234 -5.77 3.45 0.37
CA THR A 234 -5.22 3.12 -0.96
C THR A 234 -4.35 1.88 -0.87
N HIS A 235 -4.74 0.85 -1.63
CA HIS A 235 -4.16 -0.48 -1.60
C HIS A 235 -3.41 -0.80 -2.89
N ALA A 236 -2.11 -1.07 -2.74
CA ALA A 236 -1.25 -1.64 -3.78
C ALA A 236 -0.61 -2.95 -3.27
N GLY A 237 0.59 -2.90 -2.68
CA GLY A 237 1.25 -4.07 -2.09
C GLY A 237 0.77 -4.46 -0.67
N GLY A 238 -0.23 -3.78 -0.13
CA GLY A 238 -0.90 -4.16 1.14
C GLY A 238 -0.28 -3.63 2.42
N GLY A 239 0.94 -3.15 2.41
CA GLY A 239 1.59 -2.74 3.66
C GLY A 239 1.03 -1.48 4.31
N ASN A 240 0.39 -0.57 3.53
CA ASN A 240 -0.34 0.56 4.10
C ASN A 240 -1.51 0.08 4.95
N LEU A 241 -2.37 -0.73 4.34
CA LEU A 241 -3.54 -1.31 5.00
C LEU A 241 -3.15 -2.12 6.24
N THR A 242 -2.15 -3.00 6.11
CA THR A 242 -1.67 -3.84 7.21
C THR A 242 -1.22 -3.01 8.41
N GLY A 243 -0.31 -2.04 8.20
CA GLY A 243 0.20 -1.21 9.30
C GLY A 243 -0.89 -0.34 9.91
N THR A 244 -1.76 0.25 9.11
CA THR A 244 -2.89 1.05 9.60
C THR A 244 -3.84 0.21 10.47
N ALA A 245 -4.25 -0.95 10.00
CA ALA A 245 -5.15 -1.83 10.75
C ALA A 245 -4.53 -2.31 12.07
N ARG A 246 -3.25 -2.68 12.05
CA ARG A 246 -2.50 -3.04 13.26
C ARG A 246 -2.45 -1.89 14.25
N GLY A 247 -2.18 -0.67 13.75
CA GLY A 247 -2.15 0.53 14.59
C GLY A 247 -3.50 0.87 15.22
N LEU A 248 -4.59 0.76 14.47
CA LEU A 248 -5.96 0.93 14.98
C LEU A 248 -6.28 -0.06 16.10
N ARG A 249 -5.97 -1.35 15.92
CA ARG A 249 -6.17 -2.39 16.93
C ARG A 249 -5.34 -2.12 18.20
N LYS A 250 -4.09 -1.67 18.06
CA LYS A 250 -3.21 -1.34 19.20
C LYS A 250 -3.74 -0.20 20.09
N VAL A 251 -4.68 0.61 19.59
CA VAL A 251 -5.32 1.70 20.35
C VAL A 251 -6.80 1.44 20.64
N GLY A 252 -7.26 0.18 20.51
CA GLY A 252 -8.62 -0.25 20.88
C GLY A 252 -9.70 0.10 19.86
N CYS A 253 -9.33 0.37 18.60
CA CYS A 253 -10.29 0.61 17.52
C CYS A 253 -10.67 -0.69 16.78
N ASP A 254 -11.15 -1.69 17.53
CA ASP A 254 -11.41 -3.05 17.04
C ASP A 254 -12.66 -3.16 16.16
N GLN A 255 -13.59 -2.22 16.28
CA GLN A 255 -14.83 -2.18 15.48
C GLN A 255 -14.67 -1.39 14.17
N THR A 256 -13.55 -0.68 14.00
CA THR A 256 -13.27 0.09 12.81
C THR A 256 -13.06 -0.83 11.60
N GLN A 257 -13.85 -0.61 10.56
CA GLN A 257 -13.70 -1.34 9.30
C GLN A 257 -12.59 -0.74 8.45
N VAL A 258 -11.65 -1.55 8.01
CA VAL A 258 -10.57 -1.13 7.12
C VAL A 258 -10.89 -1.58 5.69
N VAL A 259 -11.09 -0.59 4.81
CA VAL A 259 -11.51 -0.82 3.44
C VAL A 259 -10.35 -0.51 2.48
N ALA A 260 -9.97 -1.51 1.71
CA ALA A 260 -9.00 -1.38 0.64
C ALA A 260 -9.60 -0.67 -0.57
N VAL A 261 -8.82 0.19 -1.23
CA VAL A 261 -9.23 0.83 -2.48
C VAL A 261 -8.09 0.78 -3.49
N SER A 262 -8.37 0.33 -4.70
CA SER A 262 -7.42 0.30 -5.81
C SER A 262 -8.04 0.89 -7.08
N VAL A 263 -7.19 1.32 -7.99
CA VAL A 263 -7.62 1.71 -9.34
C VAL A 263 -7.88 0.44 -10.15
N ASP A 264 -9.00 0.38 -10.88
CA ASP A 264 -9.31 -0.72 -11.78
C ASP A 264 -8.46 -0.61 -13.06
N LEU A 265 -7.43 -1.42 -13.11
CA LEU A 265 -6.59 -1.61 -14.30
C LEU A 265 -6.72 -3.03 -14.86
N THR A 266 -7.90 -3.65 -14.67
CA THR A 266 -8.18 -5.03 -15.13
C THR A 266 -7.23 -6.10 -14.57
N GLY A 267 -6.79 -5.92 -13.32
CA GLY A 267 -5.88 -6.83 -12.63
C GLY A 267 -4.40 -6.62 -12.95
N LEU A 268 -4.06 -5.57 -13.68
CA LEU A 268 -2.68 -5.26 -14.02
C LEU A 268 -1.94 -4.62 -12.85
N HIS A 269 -0.73 -5.07 -12.62
CA HIS A 269 0.18 -4.56 -11.60
C HIS A 269 1.51 -4.17 -12.23
N MET A 270 2.13 -3.08 -11.76
CA MET A 270 3.37 -2.54 -12.32
C MET A 270 4.48 -3.58 -12.49
N ALA A 271 4.72 -4.42 -11.48
CA ALA A 271 5.76 -5.45 -11.52
C ALA A 271 5.46 -6.63 -12.48
N SER A 272 4.28 -6.70 -13.04
CA SER A 272 3.83 -7.79 -13.93
C SER A 272 3.43 -7.33 -15.32
N ASP A 273 3.32 -6.02 -15.54
CA ASP A 273 2.89 -5.43 -16.81
C ASP A 273 3.94 -4.44 -17.33
N LYS A 274 4.75 -4.89 -18.27
CA LYS A 274 5.80 -4.09 -18.90
C LYS A 274 5.30 -2.85 -19.65
N ASP A 275 4.00 -2.79 -19.96
CA ASP A 275 3.36 -1.65 -20.62
C ASP A 275 2.49 -0.82 -19.65
N PHE A 276 2.75 -0.96 -18.35
CA PHE A 276 2.03 -0.25 -17.29
C PHE A 276 1.99 1.27 -17.49
N ASN A 277 3.06 1.86 -18.00
CA ASN A 277 3.14 3.30 -18.27
C ASN A 277 2.12 3.80 -19.32
N ASN A 278 1.57 2.91 -20.12
CA ASN A 278 0.51 3.23 -21.10
C ASN A 278 -0.90 2.91 -20.58
N LYS A 279 -1.05 2.48 -19.34
CA LYS A 279 -2.32 2.04 -18.75
C LYS A 279 -2.70 2.74 -17.46
N SER A 280 -1.72 3.14 -16.65
CA SER A 280 -1.94 3.84 -15.39
C SER A 280 -1.40 5.27 -15.44
N PHE A 281 -2.25 6.25 -15.22
CA PHE A 281 -1.93 7.68 -15.24
C PHE A 281 -2.22 8.38 -13.91
N THR A 282 -2.74 7.65 -12.93
CA THR A 282 -3.04 8.16 -11.58
C THR A 282 -2.04 7.67 -10.54
N THR A 283 -0.94 7.03 -10.96
CA THR A 283 -0.02 6.27 -10.09
C THR A 283 -0.67 5.19 -9.24
N GLY A 284 -1.95 4.98 -9.44
CA GLY A 284 -2.68 3.88 -8.85
C GLY A 284 -2.26 2.56 -9.47
N HIS A 285 -2.23 1.52 -8.64
CA HIS A 285 -2.10 0.14 -9.08
C HIS A 285 -3.43 -0.56 -8.84
N THR A 286 -3.75 -1.54 -9.65
CA THR A 286 -4.62 -2.57 -9.14
C THR A 286 -3.85 -3.28 -8.03
N GLY A 287 -4.44 -3.40 -6.85
CA GLY A 287 -3.78 -4.03 -5.70
C GLY A 287 -3.40 -5.48 -6.01
N PHE A 288 -2.37 -5.97 -5.32
CA PHE A 288 -1.95 -7.35 -5.46
C PHE A 288 -3.13 -8.31 -5.35
N GLY A 289 -3.22 -9.21 -6.31
CA GLY A 289 -4.15 -10.32 -6.29
C GLY A 289 -5.51 -10.04 -6.89
N VAL A 290 -5.79 -8.85 -7.39
CA VAL A 290 -7.07 -8.56 -8.04
C VAL A 290 -7.07 -9.13 -9.47
N PRO A 291 -8.11 -9.87 -9.87
CA PRO A 291 -9.31 -10.28 -9.11
C PRO A 291 -9.10 -11.52 -8.20
N PHE A 292 -7.91 -12.03 -8.08
CA PHE A 292 -7.56 -13.18 -7.23
C PHE A 292 -6.46 -12.78 -6.26
N ALA A 293 -6.47 -13.29 -5.02
CA ALA A 293 -5.39 -13.04 -4.08
C ALA A 293 -4.08 -13.62 -4.61
N THR A 294 -3.03 -12.82 -4.61
CA THR A 294 -1.68 -13.27 -4.85
C THR A 294 -1.14 -13.91 -3.58
N TRP A 295 -0.36 -14.98 -3.70
CA TRP A 295 0.36 -15.52 -2.55
C TRP A 295 1.29 -14.44 -1.99
N PRO A 296 1.17 -14.08 -0.70
CA PRO A 296 1.88 -12.92 -0.18
C PRO A 296 3.39 -13.15 0.00
N ASP A 297 3.82 -14.41 0.20
CA ASP A 297 5.23 -14.73 0.29
C ASP A 297 5.84 -14.70 -1.12
N ARG A 298 6.79 -13.83 -1.31
CA ARG A 298 7.43 -13.62 -2.61
C ARG A 298 8.77 -14.35 -2.67
N VAL A 299 9.17 -14.68 -3.89
CA VAL A 299 10.47 -15.33 -4.11
C VAL A 299 11.63 -14.47 -3.63
N ASP A 300 11.52 -13.16 -3.79
CA ASP A 300 12.51 -12.15 -3.45
C ASP A 300 12.42 -11.63 -2.01
N VAL A 301 11.25 -11.76 -1.37
CA VAL A 301 10.98 -11.32 0.00
C VAL A 301 10.34 -12.48 0.76
N PRO A 302 11.14 -13.33 1.39
CA PRO A 302 10.60 -14.42 2.21
C PRO A 302 9.79 -13.83 3.37
N ARG A 303 8.64 -14.40 3.65
CA ARG A 303 7.75 -13.98 4.75
C ARG A 303 7.41 -12.49 4.73
N ASN A 304 6.71 -12.07 3.68
CA ASN A 304 6.20 -10.70 3.54
C ASN A 304 5.39 -10.27 4.78
N ALA A 305 5.79 -9.18 5.42
CA ALA A 305 5.10 -8.64 6.59
C ALA A 305 3.80 -7.88 6.23
N ALA A 306 3.58 -7.59 4.95
CA ALA A 306 2.33 -6.97 4.49
C ALA A 306 1.25 -8.03 4.24
N ARG A 307 0.40 -8.27 5.22
CA ARG A 307 -0.69 -9.26 5.21
C ARG A 307 -2.05 -8.59 5.13
N ALA A 308 -2.30 -7.87 4.04
CA ALA A 308 -3.48 -7.02 3.90
C ALA A 308 -4.81 -7.77 4.04
N LEU A 309 -4.92 -8.96 3.44
CA LEU A 309 -6.15 -9.75 3.48
C LEU A 309 -6.57 -10.09 4.92
N ARG A 310 -5.61 -10.29 5.83
CA ARG A 310 -5.79 -10.53 7.27
C ARG A 310 -6.59 -9.42 7.98
N TYR A 311 -6.58 -8.21 7.42
CA TYR A 311 -7.17 -7.03 8.05
C TYR A 311 -8.27 -6.37 7.21
N MET A 312 -8.56 -6.90 6.04
CA MET A 312 -9.45 -6.29 5.07
C MET A 312 -10.91 -6.63 5.37
N ASN A 313 -11.74 -5.59 5.58
CA ASN A 313 -13.18 -5.73 5.78
C ASN A 313 -13.99 -5.45 4.51
N GLY A 314 -13.42 -4.70 3.58
CA GLY A 314 -14.02 -4.39 2.29
C GLY A 314 -12.94 -4.08 1.25
N TYR A 315 -13.29 -4.20 -0.03
CA TYR A 315 -12.41 -3.84 -1.12
C TYR A 315 -13.21 -3.19 -2.24
N HIS A 316 -12.76 -2.01 -2.68
CA HIS A 316 -13.41 -1.26 -3.76
C HIS A 316 -12.42 -0.95 -4.88
N LEU A 317 -12.90 -1.02 -6.10
CA LEU A 317 -12.20 -0.58 -7.29
C LEU A 317 -12.80 0.74 -7.77
N VAL A 318 -11.95 1.67 -8.18
CA VAL A 318 -12.34 2.96 -8.76
C VAL A 318 -11.65 3.14 -10.10
N THR A 319 -12.25 3.90 -11.01
CA THR A 319 -11.65 4.19 -12.31
C THR A 319 -10.66 5.35 -12.22
N GLN A 320 -9.74 5.45 -13.17
CA GLN A 320 -8.82 6.58 -13.25
C GLN A 320 -9.55 7.91 -13.43
N GLY A 321 -10.64 7.92 -14.22
CA GLY A 321 -11.46 9.10 -14.43
C GLY A 321 -12.09 9.62 -13.13
N GLU A 322 -12.60 8.71 -12.28
CA GLU A 322 -13.14 9.07 -10.96
C GLU A 322 -12.05 9.66 -10.06
N VAL A 323 -10.84 9.09 -10.08
CA VAL A 323 -9.71 9.60 -9.28
C VAL A 323 -9.29 11.00 -9.74
N PHE A 324 -9.22 11.27 -11.04
CA PHE A 324 -8.94 12.60 -11.55
C PHE A 324 -10.03 13.60 -11.14
N TYR A 325 -11.30 13.21 -11.25
CA TYR A 325 -12.41 14.02 -10.80
C TYR A 325 -12.31 14.39 -9.31
N MET A 326 -12.06 13.40 -8.46
CA MET A 326 -11.97 13.63 -7.00
C MET A 326 -10.76 14.49 -6.63
N THR A 327 -9.64 14.36 -7.35
CA THR A 327 -8.45 15.21 -7.13
C THR A 327 -8.76 16.69 -7.41
N GLU A 328 -9.49 16.99 -8.48
CA GLU A 328 -9.96 18.34 -8.77
C GLU A 328 -11.02 18.80 -7.76
N LEU A 329 -11.96 17.93 -7.39
CA LEU A 329 -13.07 18.27 -6.52
C LEU A 329 -12.60 18.60 -5.10
N LEU A 330 -11.65 17.83 -4.56
CA LEU A 330 -11.05 18.10 -3.25
C LEU A 330 -10.41 19.50 -3.21
N THR A 331 -9.63 19.84 -4.23
CA THR A 331 -9.04 21.18 -4.36
C THR A 331 -10.09 22.27 -4.46
N LYS A 332 -11.13 22.05 -5.28
CA LYS A 332 -12.22 23.04 -5.51
C LYS A 332 -13.07 23.28 -4.27
N LEU A 333 -13.41 22.23 -3.54
CA LEU A 333 -14.31 22.34 -2.39
C LEU A 333 -13.58 22.71 -1.09
N GLU A 334 -12.42 22.12 -0.85
CA GLU A 334 -11.73 22.22 0.44
C GLU A 334 -10.46 23.09 0.38
N GLY A 335 -10.01 23.50 -0.82
CA GLY A 335 -8.74 24.20 -0.97
C GLY A 335 -7.53 23.31 -0.67
N LEU A 336 -7.72 22.00 -0.64
CA LEU A 336 -6.69 21.02 -0.29
C LEU A 336 -6.18 20.31 -1.53
N GLU A 337 -5.00 20.68 -2.01
CA GLU A 337 -4.37 20.07 -3.17
C GLU A 337 -3.55 18.85 -2.75
N ARG A 338 -4.00 17.64 -3.13
CA ARG A 338 -3.34 16.37 -2.81
C ARG A 338 -3.30 15.46 -4.03
N GLY A 339 -2.47 14.41 -3.94
CA GLY A 339 -2.20 13.55 -5.07
C GLY A 339 -3.26 12.50 -5.37
N PRO A 340 -3.25 11.98 -6.59
CA PRO A 340 -4.26 11.00 -7.03
C PRO A 340 -4.13 9.67 -6.31
N ALA A 341 -2.94 9.27 -5.86
CA ALA A 341 -2.79 8.02 -5.11
C ALA A 341 -3.58 8.04 -3.78
N GLY A 342 -3.61 9.17 -3.07
CA GLY A 342 -4.46 9.36 -1.89
C GLY A 342 -5.93 9.52 -2.26
N ASN A 343 -6.21 10.28 -3.30
CA ASN A 343 -7.57 10.48 -3.80
C ASN A 343 -8.21 9.20 -4.37
N THR A 344 -7.44 8.15 -4.61
CA THR A 344 -7.98 6.80 -4.88
C THR A 344 -8.87 6.32 -3.72
N SER A 345 -8.39 6.43 -2.48
CA SER A 345 -9.20 6.08 -1.31
C SER A 345 -10.33 7.07 -1.03
N LEU A 346 -10.13 8.37 -1.30
CA LEU A 346 -11.18 9.38 -1.18
C LEU A 346 -12.34 9.11 -2.16
N THR A 347 -12.05 8.65 -3.36
CA THR A 347 -13.06 8.31 -4.38
C THR A 347 -14.03 7.24 -3.85
N ALA A 348 -13.51 6.13 -3.35
CA ALA A 348 -14.37 5.09 -2.76
C ALA A 348 -15.03 5.55 -1.45
N ALA A 349 -14.33 6.36 -0.64
CA ALA A 349 -14.89 6.90 0.60
C ALA A 349 -16.13 7.77 0.36
N VAL A 350 -16.15 8.55 -0.71
CA VAL A 350 -17.33 9.33 -1.12
C VAL A 350 -18.48 8.42 -1.49
N ALA A 351 -18.24 7.38 -2.30
CA ALA A 351 -19.27 6.41 -2.67
C ALA A 351 -19.84 5.67 -1.45
N LEU A 352 -18.98 5.31 -0.50
CA LEU A 352 -19.38 4.69 0.77
C LEU A 352 -20.16 5.68 1.66
N ALA A 353 -19.69 6.91 1.80
CA ALA A 353 -20.34 7.92 2.62
C ALA A 353 -21.77 8.22 2.17
N MET A 354 -22.06 8.16 0.86
CA MET A 354 -23.44 8.29 0.34
C MET A 354 -24.39 7.21 0.84
N GLN A 355 -23.87 6.06 1.25
CA GLN A 355 -24.66 4.92 1.73
C GLN A 355 -24.63 4.76 3.26
N MET A 356 -23.62 5.31 3.92
CA MET A 356 -23.45 5.28 5.39
C MET A 356 -24.40 6.26 6.06
N ASP A 357 -24.73 6.00 7.34
CA ASP A 357 -25.55 6.90 8.12
C ASP A 357 -24.85 8.22 8.42
N ARG A 358 -25.63 9.30 8.54
CA ARG A 358 -25.14 10.68 8.62
C ARG A 358 -24.23 10.96 9.84
N ASP A 359 -24.41 10.21 10.91
CA ASP A 359 -23.62 10.31 12.15
C ASP A 359 -22.36 9.45 12.14
N GLN A 360 -22.18 8.57 11.15
CA GLN A 360 -20.98 7.76 10.98
C GLN A 360 -19.81 8.59 10.46
N ILE A 361 -18.60 8.06 10.71
CA ILE A 361 -17.33 8.71 10.38
C ILE A 361 -16.52 7.80 9.48
N ILE A 362 -16.16 8.31 8.29
CA ILE A 362 -15.18 7.69 7.41
C ILE A 362 -13.90 8.53 7.36
N VAL A 363 -12.76 7.90 7.61
CA VAL A 363 -11.44 8.53 7.53
C VAL A 363 -10.72 8.03 6.29
N VAL A 364 -10.21 8.94 5.50
CA VAL A 364 -9.40 8.68 4.31
C VAL A 364 -7.93 8.94 4.64
N GLN A 365 -7.06 8.08 4.21
CA GLN A 365 -5.63 8.37 4.22
C GLN A 365 -5.25 9.07 2.91
N GLU A 366 -4.92 10.34 3.02
CA GLU A 366 -4.36 11.09 1.90
C GLU A 366 -2.86 10.82 1.82
N THR A 367 -2.48 9.92 0.93
CA THR A 367 -1.20 9.22 1.01
C THR A 367 0.00 10.01 0.55
N GLU A 368 -0.18 11.06 -0.29
CA GLU A 368 0.98 11.75 -0.87
C GLU A 368 0.64 13.13 -1.44
N TYR A 369 1.70 13.92 -1.69
CA TYR A 369 1.62 15.22 -2.33
C TYR A 369 2.05 15.13 -3.79
N THR A 370 1.09 15.18 -4.70
CA THR A 370 1.29 15.49 -6.13
C THR A 370 -0.01 16.12 -6.61
N GLY A 371 -0.08 17.43 -6.61
CA GLY A 371 -1.34 18.17 -6.66
C GLY A 371 -2.05 18.18 -8.01
N ALA A 372 -3.29 18.65 -7.99
CA ALA A 372 -4.21 18.69 -9.13
C ALA A 372 -3.64 19.48 -10.32
N GLY A 373 -2.98 20.59 -10.09
CA GLY A 373 -2.42 21.43 -11.15
C GLY A 373 -1.28 20.75 -11.90
N LYS A 374 -0.31 20.24 -11.15
CA LYS A 374 0.89 19.63 -11.72
C LYS A 374 0.60 18.24 -12.30
N HIS A 375 -0.08 17.40 -11.51
CA HIS A 375 -0.31 16.02 -11.89
C HIS A 375 -1.26 15.90 -13.08
N HIS A 376 -2.42 16.55 -13.05
CA HIS A 376 -3.38 16.53 -14.15
C HIS A 376 -2.76 17.01 -15.46
N ASN A 377 -2.06 18.14 -15.41
CA ASN A 377 -1.45 18.68 -16.62
C ASN A 377 -0.40 17.75 -17.22
N SER A 378 0.47 17.18 -16.39
CA SER A 378 1.53 16.29 -16.86
C SER A 378 0.96 14.94 -17.32
N GLN A 379 0.13 14.31 -16.52
CA GLN A 379 -0.33 12.94 -16.78
C GLN A 379 -1.40 12.87 -17.88
N LEU A 380 -2.35 13.81 -17.91
CA LEU A 380 -3.34 13.82 -18.99
C LEU A 380 -2.75 14.23 -20.34
N SER A 381 -1.76 15.12 -20.35
CA SER A 381 -1.01 15.46 -21.57
C SER A 381 -0.20 14.26 -22.06
N PHE A 382 0.46 13.54 -21.15
CA PHE A 382 1.17 12.32 -21.47
C PHE A 382 0.23 11.23 -22.02
N ALA A 383 -0.91 10.99 -21.36
CA ALA A 383 -1.92 10.05 -21.82
C ALA A 383 -2.37 10.36 -23.26
N LYS A 384 -2.71 11.63 -23.54
CA LYS A 384 -3.08 12.07 -24.89
C LYS A 384 -1.97 11.85 -25.91
N SER A 385 -0.70 12.14 -25.56
CA SER A 385 0.42 11.92 -26.45
C SER A 385 0.67 10.44 -26.77
N ARG A 386 0.17 9.54 -25.92
CA ARG A 386 0.18 8.09 -26.11
C ARG A 386 -1.07 7.55 -26.83
N GLY A 387 -1.93 8.44 -27.34
CA GLY A 387 -3.15 8.08 -28.05
C GLY A 387 -4.31 7.65 -27.15
N ILE A 388 -4.24 7.92 -25.85
CA ILE A 388 -5.33 7.64 -24.91
C ILE A 388 -6.37 8.73 -25.03
N GLU A 389 -7.63 8.34 -25.23
CA GLU A 389 -8.76 9.27 -25.22
C GLU A 389 -8.97 9.83 -23.80
N VAL A 390 -9.10 11.16 -23.68
CA VAL A 390 -9.43 11.81 -22.42
C VAL A 390 -10.68 12.66 -22.63
N ARG A 391 -11.80 12.26 -22.03
CA ARG A 391 -13.09 12.95 -22.16
C ARG A 391 -13.87 12.98 -20.84
N ARG A 392 -14.91 13.79 -20.80
CA ARG A 392 -15.91 13.72 -19.72
C ARG A 392 -17.05 12.79 -20.13
N GLY A 393 -17.73 12.19 -19.12
CA GLY A 393 -18.84 11.29 -19.35
C GLY A 393 -19.06 10.28 -18.23
N ASP A 394 -19.63 9.14 -18.56
CA ASP A 394 -19.86 8.05 -17.62
C ASP A 394 -18.52 7.33 -17.31
N PRO A 395 -18.09 7.27 -16.04
CA PRO A 395 -16.84 6.58 -15.65
C PRO A 395 -16.87 5.06 -15.94
N ALA A 396 -18.03 4.46 -16.14
CA ALA A 396 -18.16 3.06 -16.58
C ALA A 396 -17.51 2.80 -17.96
N ASP A 397 -17.38 3.82 -18.79
CA ASP A 397 -16.74 3.75 -20.10
C ASP A 397 -15.19 3.84 -20.01
N ASN A 398 -14.62 3.98 -18.81
CA ASN A 398 -13.16 4.04 -18.64
C ASN A 398 -12.51 2.71 -18.99
N VAL A 399 -11.53 2.74 -19.88
CA VAL A 399 -10.81 1.53 -20.34
C VAL A 399 -9.30 1.74 -20.22
N PRO A 400 -8.60 1.00 -19.33
CA PRO A 400 -7.15 1.09 -19.19
C PRO A 400 -6.41 0.94 -20.53
N GLY A 401 -5.51 1.86 -20.82
CA GLY A 401 -4.76 1.88 -22.09
C GLY A 401 -5.52 2.37 -23.31
N LYS A 402 -6.78 2.82 -23.17
CA LYS A 402 -7.60 3.32 -24.29
C LYS A 402 -8.32 4.63 -23.97
N ALA A 403 -9.02 4.70 -22.84
CA ALA A 403 -9.83 5.86 -22.50
C ALA A 403 -9.79 6.16 -21.00
N ILE A 404 -9.66 7.44 -20.66
CA ILE A 404 -9.86 8.02 -19.33
C ILE A 404 -11.14 8.85 -19.42
N VAL A 405 -12.21 8.39 -18.73
CA VAL A 405 -13.51 9.05 -18.73
C VAL A 405 -13.75 9.68 -17.37
N ILE A 406 -13.70 11.01 -17.34
CA ILE A 406 -13.79 11.81 -16.11
C ILE A 406 -15.27 12.13 -15.84
N PRO A 407 -15.82 11.80 -14.66
CA PRO A 407 -17.19 12.17 -14.29
C PRO A 407 -17.49 13.67 -14.46
N GLU A 408 -18.72 14.00 -14.74
CA GLU A 408 -19.22 15.38 -14.80
C GLU A 408 -19.80 15.83 -13.46
N ARG A 409 -20.34 14.89 -12.69
CA ARG A 409 -21.04 15.13 -11.42
C ARG A 409 -20.63 14.13 -10.34
N LEU A 410 -20.79 14.55 -9.09
CA LEU A 410 -20.42 13.76 -7.91
C LEU A 410 -21.24 12.45 -7.79
N ASP A 411 -22.48 12.44 -8.19
CA ASP A 411 -23.36 11.26 -8.18
C ASP A 411 -22.94 10.14 -9.16
N GLN A 412 -22.01 10.43 -10.07
CA GLN A 412 -21.40 9.44 -10.96
C GLN A 412 -20.20 8.72 -10.33
N VAL A 413 -19.73 9.20 -9.17
CA VAL A 413 -18.65 8.53 -8.43
C VAL A 413 -19.26 7.37 -7.64
N ALA A 414 -19.04 6.15 -8.12
CA ALA A 414 -19.71 4.97 -7.59
C ALA A 414 -18.78 4.03 -6.85
N GLY A 415 -17.55 3.83 -7.34
CA GLY A 415 -16.69 2.75 -6.89
C GLY A 415 -17.36 1.37 -7.10
N LYS A 416 -16.58 0.33 -7.28
CA LYS A 416 -17.10 -1.03 -7.49
C LYS A 416 -16.64 -1.94 -6.36
N PRO A 417 -17.54 -2.50 -5.54
CA PRO A 417 -17.15 -3.47 -4.52
C PRO A 417 -16.60 -4.74 -5.17
N LEU A 418 -15.54 -5.28 -4.59
CA LEU A 418 -14.95 -6.53 -4.98
C LEU A 418 -15.38 -7.64 -4.02
N ASP A 419 -15.63 -8.82 -4.55
CA ASP A 419 -15.97 -10.00 -3.76
C ASP A 419 -14.73 -10.51 -2.99
N LEU A 420 -14.72 -10.25 -1.68
CA LEU A 420 -13.64 -10.69 -0.79
C LEU A 420 -13.60 -12.20 -0.63
N GLU A 421 -14.74 -12.91 -0.70
CA GLU A 421 -14.75 -14.37 -0.57
C GLU A 421 -14.02 -15.01 -1.74
N ARG A 422 -14.12 -14.43 -2.91
CA ARG A 422 -13.32 -14.86 -4.07
C ARG A 422 -11.82 -14.69 -3.84
N LEU A 423 -11.40 -13.58 -3.22
CA LEU A 423 -9.99 -13.36 -2.85
C LEU A 423 -9.52 -14.36 -1.79
N ARG A 424 -10.27 -14.53 -0.71
CA ARG A 424 -10.01 -15.47 0.37
C ARG A 424 -9.86 -16.89 -0.16
N GLY A 425 -10.84 -17.33 -0.94
CA GLY A 425 -10.81 -18.65 -1.55
C GLY A 425 -9.67 -18.87 -2.53
N SER A 426 -9.26 -17.85 -3.29
CA SER A 426 -8.11 -17.96 -4.19
C SER A 426 -6.79 -18.09 -3.41
N TYR A 427 -6.64 -17.36 -2.31
CA TYR A 427 -5.48 -17.43 -1.41
C TYR A 427 -5.35 -18.83 -0.78
N ILE A 428 -6.43 -19.33 -0.18
CA ILE A 428 -6.46 -20.64 0.48
C ILE A 428 -6.16 -21.76 -0.52
N ARG A 429 -6.79 -21.73 -1.71
CA ARG A 429 -6.51 -22.70 -2.78
C ARG A 429 -5.08 -22.61 -3.32
N HIS A 430 -4.44 -21.44 -3.23
CA HIS A 430 -3.02 -21.34 -3.58
C HIS A 430 -2.14 -22.05 -2.54
N ALA A 431 -2.45 -21.93 -1.24
CA ALA A 431 -1.74 -22.66 -0.19
C ALA A 431 -1.76 -24.19 -0.45
N ALA A 432 -2.91 -24.72 -0.92
CA ALA A 432 -3.03 -26.13 -1.29
C ALA A 432 -2.10 -26.58 -2.43
N LYS A 433 -1.65 -25.65 -3.26
CA LYS A 433 -0.63 -25.95 -4.29
C LYS A 433 0.79 -25.94 -3.74
N VAL A 434 1.03 -25.20 -2.65
CA VAL A 434 2.35 -25.13 -1.99
C VAL A 434 2.56 -26.35 -1.09
N LEU A 435 1.54 -26.72 -0.32
CA LEU A 435 1.54 -27.90 0.54
C LEU A 435 0.24 -28.68 0.31
N PRO A 436 0.29 -29.98 -0.03
CA PRO A 436 -0.92 -30.79 -0.18
C PRO A 436 -1.78 -30.80 1.10
N PRO A 437 -3.11 -30.65 0.98
CA PRO A 437 -4.01 -30.49 2.14
C PRO A 437 -3.96 -31.62 3.17
N GLU A 438 -3.66 -32.85 2.75
CA GLU A 438 -3.53 -34.03 3.61
C GLU A 438 -2.33 -33.92 4.57
N ARG A 439 -1.45 -32.95 4.35
CA ARG A 439 -0.25 -32.68 5.16
C ARG A 439 -0.42 -31.45 6.05
N TRP A 440 -1.57 -30.79 6.02
CA TRP A 440 -1.80 -29.59 6.83
C TRP A 440 -1.99 -29.98 8.30
N SER A 441 -1.30 -29.26 9.16
CA SER A 441 -1.50 -29.31 10.61
C SER A 441 -2.67 -28.40 11.03
N SER A 442 -3.06 -28.45 12.30
CA SER A 442 -4.01 -27.51 12.87
C SER A 442 -3.51 -26.08 12.82
N GLU A 443 -2.21 -25.87 13.04
CA GLU A 443 -1.56 -24.56 12.99
C GLU A 443 -1.56 -23.98 11.57
N ASP A 444 -1.47 -24.81 10.54
CA ASP A 444 -1.60 -24.38 9.14
C ASP A 444 -2.99 -23.82 8.87
N VAL A 445 -4.02 -24.51 9.34
CA VAL A 445 -5.42 -24.11 9.16
C VAL A 445 -5.70 -22.81 9.95
N GLU A 446 -5.26 -22.74 11.20
CA GLU A 446 -5.37 -21.53 12.03
C GLU A 446 -4.68 -20.34 11.38
N PHE A 447 -3.45 -20.52 10.92
CA PHE A 447 -2.71 -19.47 10.20
C PHE A 447 -3.46 -18.99 8.95
N LEU A 448 -3.92 -19.91 8.11
CA LEU A 448 -4.64 -19.56 6.89
C LEU A 448 -5.99 -18.88 7.18
N ALA A 449 -6.71 -19.32 8.21
CA ALA A 449 -7.96 -18.69 8.64
C ALA A 449 -7.71 -17.24 9.09
N ALA A 450 -6.71 -17.05 9.94
CA ALA A 450 -6.30 -15.72 10.39
C ALA A 450 -5.80 -14.83 9.23
N ASP A 451 -4.96 -15.37 8.35
CA ASP A 451 -4.33 -14.62 7.25
C ASP A 451 -5.32 -14.28 6.11
N ALA A 452 -6.37 -15.10 5.94
CA ALA A 452 -7.48 -14.83 5.02
C ALA A 452 -8.63 -14.03 5.67
N ASN A 453 -8.56 -13.72 6.97
CA ASN A 453 -9.64 -13.09 7.74
C ASN A 453 -10.97 -13.86 7.63
N THR A 454 -10.93 -15.15 7.94
CA THR A 454 -12.06 -16.08 7.86
C THR A 454 -11.99 -17.13 8.99
N THR A 455 -12.89 -18.11 8.99
CA THR A 455 -12.91 -19.17 9.99
C THR A 455 -12.16 -20.42 9.50
N GLU A 456 -11.68 -21.23 10.45
CA GLU A 456 -11.09 -22.54 10.13
C GLU A 456 -12.06 -23.46 9.39
N GLU A 457 -13.36 -23.45 9.78
CA GLU A 457 -14.40 -24.19 9.11
C GLU A 457 -14.48 -23.83 7.62
N HIS A 458 -14.43 -22.52 7.33
CA HIS A 458 -14.44 -22.04 5.94
C HIS A 458 -13.17 -22.48 5.17
N VAL A 459 -11.99 -22.44 5.81
CA VAL A 459 -10.76 -22.96 5.20
C VAL A 459 -10.92 -24.43 4.81
N ARG A 460 -11.42 -25.26 5.74
CA ARG A 460 -11.65 -26.70 5.51
C ARG A 460 -12.69 -26.97 4.42
N SER A 461 -13.73 -26.14 4.33
CA SER A 461 -14.78 -26.26 3.31
C SER A 461 -14.26 -25.97 1.88
N LEU A 462 -13.26 -25.10 1.75
CA LEU A 462 -12.69 -24.72 0.46
C LEU A 462 -11.65 -25.70 -0.08
N VAL A 463 -11.08 -26.54 0.78
CA VAL A 463 -9.99 -27.45 0.43
C VAL A 463 -10.32 -28.85 1.01
N PRO A 464 -10.97 -29.73 0.22
CA PRO A 464 -11.22 -31.10 0.65
C PRO A 464 -9.91 -31.85 0.90
N GLY A 465 -9.90 -32.70 1.96
CA GLY A 465 -8.73 -33.52 2.32
C GLY A 465 -7.91 -33.01 3.50
N VAL A 466 -8.21 -31.82 4.01
CA VAL A 466 -7.62 -31.36 5.29
C VAL A 466 -8.12 -32.27 6.40
N ALA A 467 -7.19 -32.92 7.13
CA ALA A 467 -7.54 -33.82 8.22
C ALA A 467 -8.43 -33.08 9.24
N GLY A 468 -9.57 -33.68 9.60
CA GLY A 468 -10.42 -33.17 10.65
C GLY A 468 -9.61 -33.17 11.96
N GLY A 469 -9.43 -32.01 12.58
CA GLY A 469 -8.94 -31.99 13.96
C GLY A 469 -9.98 -32.72 14.82
N GLU A 470 -9.55 -33.74 15.54
CA GLU A 470 -10.30 -34.32 16.65
C GLU A 470 -10.33 -33.35 17.84
#